data_23906205ba196867662c8ecd1993638b
#
_entry.id   23906205ba196867662c8ecd1993638b
#
_cell.length_a   1.000
_cell.length_b   1.000
_cell.length_c   1.000
_cell.angle_alpha   90.00
_cell.angle_beta   90.00
_cell.angle_gamma   90.00
#
_symmetry.space_group_name_H-M   'P 1'
#
loop_
_entity.id
_entity.type
_entity.pdbx_description
1 polymer ?
#
loop_
_entity_poly.entity_id
_entity_poly.type
_entity_poly.pdbx_seq_one_letter_code
_entity_poly.pdbx_strand_id
1 'polypeptide(L)'
;MKKALVGYGGHAREVMAQMGVKLTCFVDDDYVVEGTQPLSKFNPKKYALMVAVADSKDRFDIIQRLPKETKYFTWVHPTALIMDNDIEIGEGSFIGAYSILTSNIKLGKHAILNRGNHIGHDCEIGNYFSAMPGAIVSGNVKIHDCVYMGNNSSIREKLSIHSMCKIGMNAAVVKHIEDGETYVGVPAKKIK
;
A
#
# COMPACT_ATOMS: atom_id res chain seq x y z
N MET A 1 -2.01 10.06 -20.75
CA MET A 1 -2.52 8.66 -20.66
C MET A 1 -3.78 8.62 -19.80
N LYS A 2 -4.71 7.70 -20.05
CA LYS A 2 -5.87 7.51 -19.19
C LYS A 2 -5.42 6.76 -17.92
N LYS A 3 -6.01 7.07 -16.77
CA LYS A 3 -5.78 6.31 -15.54
C LYS A 3 -6.66 5.05 -15.53
N ALA A 4 -6.13 3.93 -15.03
CA ALA A 4 -6.87 2.69 -14.85
C ALA A 4 -6.37 1.94 -13.61
N LEU A 5 -7.17 1.03 -13.09
CA LEU A 5 -6.82 0.18 -11.97
C LEU A 5 -6.56 -1.27 -12.43
N VAL A 6 -5.71 -1.98 -11.69
CA VAL A 6 -5.72 -3.43 -11.68
C VAL A 6 -6.39 -3.87 -10.38
N GLY A 7 -7.42 -4.72 -10.52
CA GLY A 7 -8.29 -5.15 -9.44
C GLY A 7 -9.70 -4.55 -9.51
N TYR A 8 -10.69 -5.28 -8.99
CA TYR A 8 -12.10 -4.87 -8.93
C TYR A 8 -12.77 -5.28 -7.61
N GLY A 9 -11.98 -5.71 -6.65
CA GLY A 9 -12.43 -6.07 -5.31
C GLY A 9 -12.83 -4.86 -4.45
N GLY A 10 -13.06 -5.11 -3.16
CA GLY A 10 -13.46 -4.07 -2.19
C GLY A 10 -12.52 -2.86 -2.19
N HIS A 11 -11.21 -3.12 -2.15
CA HIS A 11 -10.22 -2.05 -2.11
C HIS A 11 -10.22 -1.19 -3.39
N ALA A 12 -10.35 -1.78 -4.58
CA ALA A 12 -10.44 -1.02 -5.82
C ALA A 12 -11.68 -0.11 -5.85
N ARG A 13 -12.81 -0.59 -5.32
CA ARG A 13 -14.02 0.25 -5.16
C ARG A 13 -13.81 1.39 -4.17
N GLU A 14 -13.11 1.15 -3.06
CA GLU A 14 -12.73 2.20 -2.10
C GLU A 14 -11.80 3.25 -2.73
N VAL A 15 -10.82 2.83 -3.52
CA VAL A 15 -9.92 3.74 -4.25
C VAL A 15 -10.74 4.64 -5.18
N MET A 16 -11.60 4.08 -6.00
CA MET A 16 -12.46 4.86 -6.91
C MET A 16 -13.39 5.81 -6.15
N ALA A 17 -13.98 5.35 -5.04
CA ALA A 17 -14.86 6.17 -4.20
C ALA A 17 -14.10 7.36 -3.59
N GLN A 18 -12.89 7.15 -3.06
CA GLN A 18 -12.06 8.21 -2.52
C GLN A 18 -11.57 9.19 -3.60
N MET A 19 -11.31 8.71 -4.81
CA MET A 19 -10.93 9.54 -5.95
C MET A 19 -12.11 10.32 -6.55
N GLY A 20 -13.35 9.94 -6.22
CA GLY A 20 -14.56 10.52 -6.80
C GLY A 20 -14.74 10.24 -8.31
N VAL A 21 -14.12 9.16 -8.83
CA VAL A 21 -14.15 8.83 -10.26
C VAL A 21 -14.34 7.33 -10.49
N LYS A 22 -14.98 6.99 -11.62
CA LYS A 22 -14.97 5.63 -12.13
C LYS A 22 -13.82 5.44 -13.11
N LEU A 23 -12.98 4.44 -12.88
CA LEU A 23 -11.85 4.10 -13.72
C LEU A 23 -12.09 2.76 -14.44
N THR A 24 -11.44 2.58 -15.60
CA THR A 24 -11.33 1.25 -16.21
C THR A 24 -10.59 0.34 -15.24
N CYS A 25 -11.15 -0.85 -14.98
CA CYS A 25 -10.54 -1.85 -14.13
C CYS A 25 -10.11 -3.05 -14.98
N PHE A 26 -8.84 -3.44 -14.86
CA PHE A 26 -8.31 -4.67 -15.41
C PHE A 26 -8.27 -5.73 -14.32
N VAL A 27 -8.60 -6.97 -14.67
CA VAL A 27 -8.56 -8.14 -13.79
C VAL A 27 -7.92 -9.30 -14.52
N ASP A 28 -7.42 -10.30 -13.81
CA ASP A 28 -6.94 -11.54 -14.44
C ASP A 28 -8.04 -12.12 -15.33
N ASP A 29 -7.64 -12.71 -16.44
CA ASP A 29 -8.56 -13.09 -17.52
C ASP A 29 -9.65 -14.09 -17.06
N ASP A 30 -9.33 -14.90 -16.05
CA ASP A 30 -10.29 -15.86 -15.44
C ASP A 30 -11.31 -15.20 -14.48
N TYR A 31 -11.12 -13.92 -14.15
CA TYR A 31 -11.97 -13.17 -13.19
C TYR A 31 -12.73 -12.01 -13.82
N VAL A 32 -12.87 -12.01 -15.15
CA VAL A 32 -13.59 -10.95 -15.87
C VAL A 32 -15.08 -10.98 -15.52
N VAL A 33 -15.58 -9.84 -15.04
CA VAL A 33 -17.00 -9.60 -14.74
C VAL A 33 -17.49 -8.34 -15.44
N GLU A 34 -18.80 -8.11 -15.42
CA GLU A 34 -19.37 -6.90 -15.99
C GLU A 34 -18.68 -5.64 -15.45
N GLY A 35 -18.32 -4.72 -16.33
CA GLY A 35 -17.61 -3.48 -15.99
C GLY A 35 -16.09 -3.60 -15.87
N THR A 36 -15.51 -4.79 -16.08
CA THR A 36 -14.06 -5.01 -16.09
C THR A 36 -13.52 -5.38 -17.47
N GLN A 37 -12.21 -5.39 -17.62
CA GLN A 37 -11.51 -5.86 -18.81
C GLN A 37 -10.43 -6.88 -18.43
N PRO A 38 -10.17 -7.89 -19.28
CA PRO A 38 -9.09 -8.82 -19.01
C PRO A 38 -7.73 -8.13 -19.08
N LEU A 39 -6.81 -8.54 -18.20
CA LEU A 39 -5.47 -7.97 -18.11
C LEU A 39 -4.66 -8.17 -19.39
N SER A 40 -4.92 -9.25 -20.14
CA SER A 40 -4.34 -9.49 -21.48
C SER A 40 -4.65 -8.40 -22.50
N LYS A 41 -5.71 -7.62 -22.32
CA LYS A 41 -6.06 -6.46 -23.17
C LYS A 41 -5.47 -5.13 -22.69
N PHE A 42 -4.67 -5.14 -21.62
CA PHE A 42 -4.00 -3.93 -21.15
C PHE A 42 -3.02 -3.41 -22.19
N ASN A 43 -3.08 -2.11 -22.45
CA ASN A 43 -2.18 -1.42 -23.36
C ASN A 43 -1.38 -0.34 -22.62
N PRO A 44 -0.07 -0.54 -22.39
CA PRO A 44 0.78 0.39 -21.62
C PRO A 44 0.96 1.76 -22.29
N LYS A 45 0.70 1.88 -23.61
CA LYS A 45 0.72 3.18 -24.29
C LYS A 45 -0.54 4.01 -24.05
N LYS A 46 -1.65 3.35 -23.68
CA LYS A 46 -2.97 3.99 -23.48
C LYS A 46 -3.23 4.35 -22.02
N TYR A 47 -2.78 3.51 -21.08
CA TYR A 47 -3.12 3.64 -19.66
C TYR A 47 -1.88 3.76 -18.78
N ALA A 48 -2.00 4.61 -17.75
CA ALA A 48 -1.17 4.54 -16.55
C ALA A 48 -1.96 3.78 -15.47
N LEU A 49 -1.33 2.87 -14.74
CA LEU A 49 -1.97 1.97 -13.79
C LEU A 49 -1.75 2.38 -12.34
N MET A 50 -2.68 1.96 -11.49
CA MET A 50 -2.46 1.71 -10.07
C MET A 50 -2.99 0.31 -9.78
N VAL A 51 -2.20 -0.51 -9.08
CA VAL A 51 -2.65 -1.86 -8.70
C VAL A 51 -3.37 -1.77 -7.36
N ALA A 52 -4.70 -1.82 -7.41
CA ALA A 52 -5.61 -1.62 -6.28
C ALA A 52 -5.92 -2.98 -5.59
N VAL A 53 -4.87 -3.71 -5.22
CA VAL A 53 -4.91 -4.97 -4.48
C VAL A 53 -4.24 -4.74 -3.14
N ALA A 54 -5.00 -4.91 -2.04
CA ALA A 54 -4.54 -4.54 -0.70
C ALA A 54 -3.45 -5.47 -0.15
N ASP A 55 -3.47 -6.77 -0.48
CA ASP A 55 -2.40 -7.68 -0.09
C ASP A 55 -1.09 -7.30 -0.78
N SER A 56 -0.04 -7.15 0.01
CA SER A 56 1.27 -6.68 -0.45
C SER A 56 1.93 -7.67 -1.42
N LYS A 57 1.84 -8.96 -1.11
CA LYS A 57 2.44 -10.02 -1.93
C LYS A 57 1.69 -10.19 -3.25
N ASP A 58 0.36 -10.24 -3.22
CA ASP A 58 -0.46 -10.33 -4.44
C ASP A 58 -0.20 -9.13 -5.35
N ARG A 59 -0.11 -7.92 -4.77
CA ARG A 59 0.21 -6.71 -5.53
C ARG A 59 1.60 -6.79 -6.17
N PHE A 60 2.60 -7.27 -5.44
CA PHE A 60 3.94 -7.52 -5.99
C PHE A 60 3.86 -8.49 -7.17
N ASP A 61 3.20 -9.65 -7.02
CA ASP A 61 3.13 -10.68 -8.07
C ASP A 61 2.41 -10.18 -9.33
N ILE A 62 1.35 -9.38 -9.17
CA ILE A 62 0.65 -8.76 -10.30
C ILE A 62 1.61 -7.84 -11.06
N ILE A 63 2.35 -6.99 -10.36
CA ILE A 63 3.26 -6.02 -10.98
C ILE A 63 4.39 -6.71 -11.74
N GLN A 64 4.90 -7.85 -11.25
CA GLN A 64 5.93 -8.62 -11.96
C GLN A 64 5.44 -9.18 -13.30
N ARG A 65 4.13 -9.37 -13.48
CA ARG A 65 3.53 -9.87 -14.74
C ARG A 65 3.20 -8.77 -15.75
N LEU A 66 3.22 -7.51 -15.34
CA LEU A 66 2.92 -6.39 -16.23
C LEU A 66 4.10 -6.08 -17.17
N PRO A 67 3.83 -5.53 -18.37
CA PRO A 67 4.88 -5.09 -19.29
C PRO A 67 5.85 -4.11 -18.60
N LYS A 68 7.14 -4.22 -18.90
CA LYS A 68 8.20 -3.37 -18.28
C LYS A 68 8.00 -1.87 -18.53
N GLU A 69 7.41 -1.52 -19.66
CA GLU A 69 7.09 -0.15 -20.06
C GLU A 69 5.83 0.42 -19.39
N THR A 70 5.17 -0.35 -18.51
CA THR A 70 3.99 0.10 -17.77
C THR A 70 4.31 1.34 -16.95
N LYS A 71 3.52 2.38 -17.13
CA LYS A 71 3.58 3.59 -16.32
C LYS A 71 2.57 3.51 -15.19
N TYR A 72 2.96 4.01 -14.04
CA TYR A 72 2.11 4.02 -12.86
C TYR A 72 1.78 5.44 -12.45
N PHE A 73 0.61 5.65 -11.85
CA PHE A 73 0.24 6.93 -11.26
C PHE A 73 0.11 6.80 -9.75
N THR A 74 0.57 7.82 -9.06
CA THR A 74 0.39 7.97 -7.61
C THR A 74 -0.80 8.87 -7.35
N TRP A 75 -1.53 8.62 -6.28
CA TRP A 75 -2.62 9.48 -5.88
C TRP A 75 -2.62 9.69 -4.37
N VAL A 76 -2.75 10.96 -3.97
CA VAL A 76 -2.82 11.40 -2.58
C VAL A 76 -4.18 12.06 -2.37
N HIS A 77 -4.92 11.62 -1.37
CA HIS A 77 -6.22 12.21 -1.05
C HIS A 77 -6.07 13.66 -0.61
N PRO A 78 -6.95 14.59 -1.05
CA PRO A 78 -6.86 16.01 -0.68
C PRO A 78 -6.89 16.29 0.84
N THR A 79 -7.43 15.38 1.65
CA THR A 79 -7.43 15.50 3.12
C THR A 79 -6.24 14.80 3.79
N ALA A 80 -5.36 14.16 3.03
CA ALA A 80 -4.11 13.64 3.59
C ALA A 80 -3.15 14.79 3.88
N LEU A 81 -2.48 14.73 5.03
CA LEU A 81 -1.48 15.73 5.43
C LEU A 81 -0.08 15.20 5.13
N ILE A 82 0.55 15.79 4.13
CA ILE A 82 1.98 15.61 3.85
C ILE A 82 2.66 16.86 4.45
N MET A 83 3.27 16.70 5.63
CA MET A 83 3.61 17.85 6.48
C MET A 83 4.92 18.53 6.08
N ASP A 84 5.81 17.83 5.36
CA ASP A 84 7.10 18.38 4.95
C ASP A 84 7.43 18.09 3.50
N ASN A 85 8.30 18.93 2.91
CA ASN A 85 8.75 18.80 1.52
C ASN A 85 9.84 17.73 1.32
N ASP A 86 10.38 17.18 2.38
CA ASP A 86 11.39 16.10 2.41
C ASP A 86 10.77 14.69 2.39
N ILE A 87 9.46 14.59 2.13
CA ILE A 87 8.75 13.32 2.05
C ILE A 87 8.75 12.82 0.61
N GLU A 88 9.37 11.66 0.40
CA GLU A 88 9.39 10.98 -0.87
C GLU A 88 8.28 9.92 -0.92
N ILE A 89 7.43 9.96 -1.95
CA ILE A 89 6.38 8.96 -2.19
C ILE A 89 6.63 8.29 -3.54
N GLY A 90 6.90 6.98 -3.50
CA GLY A 90 7.18 6.18 -4.69
C GLY A 90 5.98 6.08 -5.65
N GLU A 91 6.27 5.85 -6.93
CA GLU A 91 5.25 5.73 -7.99
C GLU A 91 4.27 4.58 -7.72
N GLY A 92 3.06 4.69 -8.24
CA GLY A 92 2.01 3.68 -8.11
C GLY A 92 1.37 3.62 -6.73
N SER A 93 1.70 4.55 -5.83
CA SER A 93 1.22 4.57 -4.45
C SER A 93 -0.15 5.23 -4.32
N PHE A 94 -0.91 4.78 -3.32
CA PHE A 94 -2.20 5.32 -2.91
C PHE A 94 -2.13 5.81 -1.46
N ILE A 95 -2.40 7.09 -1.22
CA ILE A 95 -2.48 7.69 0.10
C ILE A 95 -3.92 8.12 0.35
N GLY A 96 -4.61 7.37 1.21
CA GLY A 96 -6.04 7.54 1.50
C GLY A 96 -6.35 8.72 2.42
N ALA A 97 -7.64 9.01 2.53
CA ALA A 97 -8.17 10.12 3.30
C ALA A 97 -7.66 10.15 4.74
N TYR A 98 -7.36 11.35 5.24
CA TYR A 98 -6.95 11.62 6.63
C TYR A 98 -5.65 10.91 7.06
N SER A 99 -4.84 10.42 6.11
CA SER A 99 -3.51 9.92 6.42
C SER A 99 -2.55 11.08 6.70
N ILE A 100 -1.61 10.87 7.62
CA ILE A 100 -0.64 11.89 8.05
C ILE A 100 0.76 11.32 7.89
N LEU A 101 1.60 12.01 7.11
CA LEU A 101 3.04 11.75 6.98
C LEU A 101 3.76 12.99 7.51
N THR A 102 4.65 12.83 8.49
CA THR A 102 5.21 13.97 9.24
C THR A 102 6.42 14.61 8.56
N SER A 103 7.63 14.05 8.66
CA SER A 103 8.84 14.62 8.06
C SER A 103 9.92 13.55 7.81
N ASN A 104 10.81 13.80 6.85
CA ASN A 104 11.94 12.93 6.48
C ASN A 104 11.51 11.47 6.29
N ILE A 105 10.51 11.24 5.42
CA ILE A 105 9.96 9.91 5.17
C ILE A 105 10.26 9.49 3.75
N LYS A 106 10.79 8.27 3.59
CA LYS A 106 10.92 7.60 2.29
C LYS A 106 9.92 6.47 2.21
N LEU A 107 8.88 6.64 1.39
CA LEU A 107 7.88 5.63 1.09
C LEU A 107 8.14 5.04 -0.28
N GLY A 108 8.38 3.73 -0.34
CA GLY A 108 8.68 3.00 -1.57
C GLY A 108 7.53 2.97 -2.57
N LYS A 109 7.78 2.33 -3.71
CA LYS A 109 6.83 2.23 -4.81
C LYS A 109 5.64 1.34 -4.45
N HIS A 110 4.49 1.63 -5.09
CA HIS A 110 3.28 0.83 -4.98
C HIS A 110 2.80 0.64 -3.53
N ALA A 111 3.02 1.63 -2.68
CA ALA A 111 2.51 1.61 -1.33
C ALA A 111 1.00 1.90 -1.29
N ILE A 112 0.30 1.27 -0.35
CA ILE A 112 -1.09 1.57 -0.02
C ILE A 112 -1.16 2.01 1.42
N LEU A 113 -1.41 3.29 1.65
CA LEU A 113 -1.86 3.82 2.93
C LEU A 113 -3.38 4.03 2.83
N ASN A 114 -4.16 3.16 3.45
CA ASN A 114 -5.61 3.32 3.46
C ASN A 114 -5.99 4.52 4.36
N ARG A 115 -7.23 4.70 4.75
CA ARG A 115 -7.70 5.87 5.51
C ARG A 115 -7.07 5.97 6.91
N GLY A 116 -6.71 7.20 7.32
CA GLY A 116 -6.33 7.51 8.70
C GLY A 116 -5.03 6.85 9.17
N ASN A 117 -4.10 6.60 8.26
CA ASN A 117 -2.79 6.08 8.64
C ASN A 117 -1.89 7.21 9.15
N HIS A 118 -1.04 6.91 10.12
CA HIS A 118 -0.04 7.86 10.60
C HIS A 118 1.35 7.28 10.45
N ILE A 119 2.22 8.02 9.76
CA ILE A 119 3.64 7.69 9.59
C ILE A 119 4.46 8.77 10.28
N GLY A 120 5.22 8.36 11.29
CA GLY A 120 6.11 9.21 12.06
C GLY A 120 7.37 9.58 11.28
N HIS A 121 8.11 10.53 11.83
CA HIS A 121 9.33 11.09 11.25
C HIS A 121 10.46 10.06 11.06
N ASP A 122 11.37 10.32 10.13
CA ASP A 122 12.59 9.53 9.89
C ASP A 122 12.31 8.06 9.56
N CYS A 123 11.21 7.77 8.86
CA CYS A 123 10.86 6.41 8.46
C CYS A 123 11.36 6.08 7.05
N GLU A 124 11.95 4.89 6.91
CA GLU A 124 12.28 4.27 5.63
C GLU A 124 11.36 3.08 5.39
N ILE A 125 10.47 3.19 4.42
CA ILE A 125 9.46 2.17 4.10
C ILE A 125 9.69 1.65 2.69
N GLY A 126 9.89 0.34 2.57
CA GLY A 126 10.15 -0.35 1.31
C GLY A 126 8.96 -0.38 0.35
N ASN A 127 9.16 -1.06 -0.77
CA ASN A 127 8.15 -1.15 -1.82
C ASN A 127 6.98 -2.07 -1.41
N TYR A 128 5.83 -1.87 -2.04
CA TYR A 128 4.63 -2.70 -1.86
C TYR A 128 4.11 -2.73 -0.42
N PHE A 129 4.42 -1.71 0.37
CA PHE A 129 3.89 -1.60 1.73
C PHE A 129 2.37 -1.41 1.71
N SER A 130 1.68 -2.07 2.65
CA SER A 130 0.25 -1.90 2.85
C SER A 130 -0.07 -1.59 4.30
N ALA A 131 -0.69 -0.45 4.54
CA ALA A 131 -1.25 -0.07 5.83
C ALA A 131 -2.78 0.05 5.70
N MET A 132 -3.49 -0.83 6.41
CA MET A 132 -4.94 -0.83 6.45
C MET A 132 -5.45 0.31 7.36
N PRO A 133 -6.75 0.62 7.37
CA PRO A 133 -7.27 1.77 8.11
C PRO A 133 -6.77 1.89 9.54
N GLY A 134 -6.28 3.09 9.90
CA GLY A 134 -5.85 3.40 11.26
C GLY A 134 -4.50 2.80 11.69
N ALA A 135 -3.72 2.22 10.78
CA ALA A 135 -2.39 1.73 11.13
C ALA A 135 -1.43 2.88 11.46
N ILE A 136 -0.55 2.67 12.44
CA ILE A 136 0.38 3.68 12.95
C ILE A 136 1.81 3.16 12.92
N VAL A 137 2.69 3.92 12.30
CA VAL A 137 4.15 3.71 12.34
C VAL A 137 4.76 4.88 13.09
N SER A 138 5.40 4.61 14.24
CA SER A 138 6.10 5.64 15.01
C SER A 138 7.40 6.07 14.32
N GLY A 139 8.11 7.05 14.89
CA GLY A 139 9.31 7.61 14.27
C GLY A 139 10.51 6.66 14.20
N ASN A 140 11.41 6.88 13.25
CA ASN A 140 12.66 6.12 13.06
C ASN A 140 12.45 4.61 12.84
N VAL A 141 11.40 4.23 12.12
CA VAL A 141 11.10 2.83 11.79
C VAL A 141 11.60 2.51 10.39
N LYS A 142 12.25 1.35 10.25
CA LYS A 142 12.62 0.77 8.96
C LYS A 142 11.72 -0.41 8.64
N ILE A 143 10.96 -0.30 7.56
CA ILE A 143 10.09 -1.36 7.04
C ILE A 143 10.65 -1.82 5.70
N HIS A 144 10.91 -3.12 5.55
CA HIS A 144 11.36 -3.68 4.27
C HIS A 144 10.19 -3.94 3.31
N ASP A 145 10.45 -4.57 2.15
CA ASP A 145 9.47 -4.73 1.08
C ASP A 145 8.32 -5.67 1.46
N CYS A 146 7.14 -5.43 0.86
CA CYS A 146 5.97 -6.30 0.94
C CYS A 146 5.43 -6.51 2.38
N VAL A 147 5.60 -5.56 3.28
CA VAL A 147 5.01 -5.64 4.62
C VAL A 147 3.54 -5.23 4.58
N TYR A 148 2.70 -5.97 5.29
CA TYR A 148 1.27 -5.68 5.46
C TYR A 148 0.94 -5.39 6.91
N MET A 149 0.28 -4.27 7.16
CA MET A 149 -0.25 -3.87 8.47
C MET A 149 -1.77 -3.90 8.45
N GLY A 150 -2.36 -4.73 9.32
CA GLY A 150 -3.80 -4.79 9.53
C GLY A 150 -4.37 -3.54 10.19
N ASN A 151 -5.71 -3.44 10.23
CA ASN A 151 -6.42 -2.30 10.81
C ASN A 151 -5.96 -2.00 12.23
N ASN A 152 -5.73 -0.72 12.54
CA ASN A 152 -5.34 -0.23 13.88
C ASN A 152 -4.10 -0.91 14.47
N SER A 153 -3.26 -1.57 13.66
CA SER A 153 -1.99 -2.08 14.14
C SER A 153 -0.99 -0.95 14.33
N SER A 154 -0.02 -1.15 15.21
CA SER A 154 0.98 -0.14 15.51
C SER A 154 2.39 -0.71 15.60
N ILE A 155 3.38 0.08 15.20
CA ILE A 155 4.80 -0.23 15.32
C ILE A 155 5.44 0.85 16.18
N ARG A 156 6.09 0.44 17.26
CA ARG A 156 6.85 1.33 18.14
C ARG A 156 8.07 1.91 17.40
N GLU A 157 8.54 3.05 17.83
CA GLU A 157 9.71 3.74 17.27
C GLU A 157 11.01 2.90 17.28
N LYS A 158 11.90 3.23 16.34
CA LYS A 158 13.28 2.67 16.23
C LYS A 158 13.32 1.16 16.00
N LEU A 159 12.31 0.61 15.35
CA LEU A 159 12.25 -0.80 15.00
C LEU A 159 12.56 -1.04 13.52
N SER A 160 12.99 -2.27 13.23
CA SER A 160 13.12 -2.82 11.89
C SER A 160 12.15 -3.97 11.69
N ILE A 161 11.44 -3.97 10.56
CA ILE A 161 10.43 -4.97 10.18
C ILE A 161 10.88 -5.65 8.90
N HIS A 162 11.07 -6.96 8.96
CA HIS A 162 11.54 -7.76 7.82
C HIS A 162 10.51 -7.78 6.68
N SER A 163 11.00 -8.04 5.47
CA SER A 163 10.16 -8.19 4.27
C SER A 163 9.12 -9.30 4.42
N MET A 164 8.01 -9.18 3.70
CA MET A 164 6.90 -10.14 3.65
C MET A 164 6.15 -10.35 4.97
N CYS A 165 6.48 -9.60 6.02
CA CYS A 165 5.81 -9.71 7.32
C CYS A 165 4.36 -9.24 7.25
N LYS A 166 3.46 -9.96 7.92
CA LYS A 166 2.07 -9.55 8.14
C LYS A 166 1.83 -9.23 9.61
N ILE A 167 1.40 -8.02 9.88
CA ILE A 167 1.00 -7.56 11.21
C ILE A 167 -0.53 -7.56 11.26
N GLY A 168 -1.09 -8.38 12.15
CA GLY A 168 -2.54 -8.53 12.28
C GLY A 168 -3.22 -7.29 12.81
N MET A 169 -4.56 -7.23 12.68
CA MET A 169 -5.34 -6.10 13.20
C MET A 169 -5.14 -5.92 14.69
N ASN A 170 -5.12 -4.68 15.16
CA ASN A 170 -4.92 -4.28 16.56
C ASN A 170 -3.61 -4.81 17.20
N ALA A 171 -2.66 -5.31 16.41
CA ALA A 171 -1.39 -5.78 16.96
C ALA A 171 -0.46 -4.60 17.28
N ALA A 172 0.28 -4.72 18.40
CA ALA A 172 1.29 -3.73 18.82
C ALA A 172 2.70 -4.34 18.73
N VAL A 173 3.47 -3.94 17.74
CA VAL A 173 4.85 -4.39 17.55
C VAL A 173 5.78 -3.57 18.43
N VAL A 174 6.46 -4.23 19.36
CA VAL A 174 7.35 -3.59 20.35
C VAL A 174 8.79 -4.10 20.30
N LYS A 175 9.11 -4.98 19.34
CA LYS A 175 10.46 -5.54 19.08
C LYS A 175 10.69 -5.61 17.58
N HIS A 176 11.96 -5.72 17.17
CA HIS A 176 12.30 -6.01 15.79
C HIS A 176 11.62 -7.30 15.30
N ILE A 177 11.24 -7.32 14.03
CA ILE A 177 10.74 -8.52 13.36
C ILE A 177 11.78 -8.92 12.32
N GLU A 178 12.32 -10.13 12.45
CA GLU A 178 13.46 -10.62 11.67
C GLU A 178 13.07 -11.66 10.60
N ASP A 179 11.79 -11.95 10.45
CA ASP A 179 11.26 -12.90 9.46
C ASP A 179 9.96 -12.42 8.79
N GLY A 180 9.60 -13.05 7.68
CA GLY A 180 8.42 -12.72 6.87
C GLY A 180 7.11 -13.36 7.34
N GLU A 181 6.95 -13.63 8.60
CA GLU A 181 5.81 -14.35 9.17
C GLU A 181 4.68 -13.41 9.64
N THR A 182 3.64 -14.00 10.22
CA THR A 182 2.49 -13.26 10.74
C THR A 182 2.61 -13.03 12.24
N TYR A 183 2.41 -11.77 12.65
CA TYR A 183 2.47 -11.35 14.06
C TYR A 183 1.14 -10.77 14.50
N VAL A 184 0.63 -11.17 15.64
CA VAL A 184 -0.67 -10.73 16.20
C VAL A 184 -0.60 -10.47 17.70
N GLY A 185 -1.52 -9.66 18.19
CA GLY A 185 -1.72 -9.42 19.63
C GLY A 185 -0.96 -8.22 20.18
N VAL A 186 -1.10 -7.99 21.50
CA VAL A 186 -0.50 -6.88 22.26
C VAL A 186 0.18 -7.49 23.51
N PRO A 187 1.52 -7.55 23.52
CA PRO A 187 2.44 -7.27 22.42
C PRO A 187 2.34 -8.29 21.28
N ALA A 188 2.69 -7.86 20.07
CA ALA A 188 2.65 -8.72 18.89
C ALA A 188 3.60 -9.90 19.02
N LYS A 189 3.09 -11.11 18.74
CA LYS A 189 3.83 -12.36 18.74
C LYS A 189 3.58 -13.11 17.44
N LYS A 190 4.62 -13.81 16.97
CA LYS A 190 4.52 -14.69 15.81
C LYS A 190 3.47 -15.78 16.07
N ILE A 191 2.63 -16.01 15.06
CA ILE A 191 1.72 -17.16 15.02
C ILE A 191 2.26 -18.18 14.01
N LYS A 192 1.97 -19.45 14.31
CA LYS A 192 2.38 -20.56 13.45
C LYS A 192 1.55 -20.58 12.17
#